data_59c78649b2df422139856dc55dd99663
#
_entry.id   59c78649b2df422139856dc55dd99663
#
_cell.length_a   1.000
_cell.length_b   1.000
_cell.length_c   1.000
_cell.angle_alpha   90.00
_cell.angle_beta   90.00
_cell.angle_gamma   90.00
#
_symmetry.space_group_name_H-M   'P 1'
#
loop_
_entity.id
_entity.type
_entity.pdbx_description
1 polymer ?
#
loop_
_entity_poly.entity_id
_entity_poly.type
_entity_poly.pdbx_seq_one_letter_code
_entity_poly.pdbx_strand_id
1 'polypeptide(L)'
;MIIPVLRTTFTPAPLGRLLASLLVIGLALQGCATTGTSEQTAAPTPEAVVEPTKVADRSFETDTLYALLVAEMAIDRKRYDIALSNYVQQSISTRDPDVTARATQIARILQAHQPALEMSELWVDLEPKNSDALLIATAELIEANRLEEAFKLSSRVLTLGGTGAFDAIALKASEGDIQASQTLSASYQQLLEQHPENQQLLLGYSVLLQQADRKEEALAIVNRVLEQDPANIRAAFQETSILQQMGKQDLALQKLGKLVADNPDNYTLRARYARVISASDLNESRRQFQTLHNQSPNDTEVIFSLALVEKELGHLESSATHFRSLVEKGFYLSSANYHLGEIHEKNNKNEAALTHYTQVKEGRSYLAAMSHATAILGNSGRELEALNLIREQREQVQGSYREGLYMLESDVMATAGQMKAAGHVLSDGLEEFPDSTRLLYSRAMLYTRIDYITGAEQDLKLILTLAPDNAAALNALGYTLADRTERLDEAYIYISKAFKLTPDDPAVIDSMGWIEFRRGNYNEAIEHLRQAMTAMPDHEIAAHLGEVLWVTGGEAEARKIWQQGLKLTPQSSVIRETLDRLKVELN
;
A
#
# COMPACT_ATOMS: atom_id res chain seq x y z
N MET A 1 18.46 -10.48 29.63
CA MET A 1 17.72 -9.32 29.11
C MET A 1 17.59 -9.50 27.62
N ILE A 2 16.47 -9.99 27.18
CA ILE A 2 16.13 -10.13 25.76
C ILE A 2 15.15 -9.00 25.52
N ILE A 3 15.67 -7.85 25.07
CA ILE A 3 14.81 -6.86 24.43
C ILE A 3 14.13 -7.64 23.30
N PRO A 4 12.80 -7.61 23.17
CA PRO A 4 12.18 -8.31 22.06
C PRO A 4 12.90 -7.84 20.80
N VAL A 5 13.60 -8.76 20.15
CA VAL A 5 13.88 -8.57 18.73
C VAL A 5 12.54 -8.14 18.22
N LEU A 6 12.44 -6.91 17.70
CA LEU A 6 11.31 -6.49 16.92
C LEU A 6 11.12 -7.61 15.88
N ARG A 7 10.44 -8.69 16.30
CA ARG A 7 9.56 -9.36 15.39
C ARG A 7 8.62 -8.22 15.02
N THR A 8 9.00 -7.48 13.99
CA THR A 8 8.02 -6.90 13.14
C THR A 8 7.17 -8.10 12.75
N THR A 9 6.27 -8.48 13.63
CA THR A 9 5.06 -9.12 13.23
C THR A 9 4.46 -8.08 12.32
N PHE A 10 4.90 -8.15 11.05
CA PHE A 10 4.08 -7.70 9.97
C PHE A 10 2.80 -8.50 10.16
N THR A 11 1.91 -7.99 10.99
CA THR A 11 0.52 -8.34 10.89
C THR A 11 0.20 -8.00 9.45
N PRO A 12 -0.13 -8.98 8.61
CA PRO A 12 -0.62 -8.67 7.29
C PRO A 12 -1.79 -7.73 7.53
N ALA A 13 -1.67 -6.51 7.05
CA ALA A 13 -2.81 -5.61 6.99
C ALA A 13 -3.92 -6.43 6.32
N PRO A 14 -5.13 -6.44 6.88
CA PRO A 14 -6.19 -7.28 6.36
C PRO A 14 -6.28 -7.06 4.84
N LEU A 15 -6.33 -8.12 4.07
CA LEU A 15 -6.33 -8.17 2.60
C LEU A 15 -7.16 -7.07 1.92
N GLY A 16 -8.18 -6.55 2.60
CA GLY A 16 -9.05 -5.47 2.13
C GLY A 16 -8.35 -4.12 1.85
N ARG A 17 -7.16 -3.86 2.39
CA ARG A 17 -6.41 -2.61 2.12
C ARG A 17 -5.36 -2.74 1.01
N LEU A 18 -4.95 -3.96 0.66
CA LEU A 18 -3.92 -4.21 -0.36
C LEU A 18 -4.48 -4.27 -1.80
N LEU A 19 -5.79 -4.49 -1.96
CA LEU A 19 -6.43 -4.58 -3.28
C LEU A 19 -6.99 -3.26 -3.82
N ALA A 20 -7.04 -2.19 -3.01
CA ALA A 20 -7.58 -0.90 -3.43
C ALA A 20 -6.59 0.00 -4.21
N SER A 21 -5.30 -0.33 -4.23
CA SER A 21 -4.26 0.57 -4.77
C SER A 21 -3.78 0.27 -6.20
N LEU A 22 -4.38 -0.68 -6.91
CA LEU A 22 -3.90 -1.12 -8.23
C LEU A 22 -4.91 -0.97 -9.37
N LEU A 23 -5.86 -0.03 -9.28
CA LEU A 23 -6.93 0.07 -10.28
C LEU A 23 -7.15 1.50 -10.80
N VAL A 24 -6.12 2.11 -11.34
CA VAL A 24 -6.25 3.26 -12.23
C VAL A 24 -5.23 3.12 -13.35
N ILE A 25 -5.47 2.28 -14.35
CA ILE A 25 -4.97 2.42 -15.73
C ILE A 25 -5.56 1.21 -16.50
N GLY A 26 -6.46 1.46 -17.40
CA GLY A 26 -6.91 0.45 -18.37
C GLY A 26 -8.36 0.56 -18.80
N LEU A 27 -8.81 1.71 -19.25
CA LEU A 27 -10.09 1.84 -19.96
C LEU A 27 -9.89 2.68 -21.22
N ALA A 28 -9.40 2.04 -22.27
CA ALA A 28 -9.56 2.57 -23.60
C ALA A 28 -9.72 1.41 -24.59
N LEU A 29 -10.83 1.41 -25.30
CA LEU A 29 -11.07 0.84 -26.61
C LEU A 29 -11.09 -0.70 -26.76
N GLN A 30 -12.29 -1.27 -26.68
CA GLN A 30 -12.66 -2.41 -27.53
C GLN A 30 -14.04 -2.15 -28.15
N GLY A 31 -14.01 -1.81 -29.43
CA GLY A 31 -15.19 -1.76 -30.28
C GLY A 31 -15.69 -3.17 -30.58
N CYS A 32 -16.97 -3.41 -30.34
CA CYS A 32 -17.67 -4.65 -30.70
C CYS A 32 -17.87 -4.74 -32.21
N ALA A 33 -17.34 -5.79 -32.82
CA ALA A 33 -17.83 -6.30 -34.10
C ALA A 33 -18.91 -7.36 -33.83
N THR A 34 -20.16 -7.04 -34.06
CA THR A 34 -21.26 -8.01 -34.08
C THR A 34 -21.57 -8.40 -35.52
N THR A 35 -21.36 -9.65 -35.86
CA THR A 35 -21.90 -10.26 -37.06
C THR A 35 -23.38 -10.64 -36.81
N GLY A 36 -24.27 -9.91 -37.41
CA GLY A 36 -25.72 -10.22 -37.43
C GLY A 36 -26.16 -10.66 -38.81
N THR A 37 -26.87 -11.76 -38.84
CA THR A 37 -27.55 -12.38 -39.97
C THR A 37 -28.66 -11.51 -40.53
N SER A 38 -28.80 -11.56 -41.85
CA SER A 38 -29.76 -10.85 -42.69
C SER A 38 -31.22 -11.24 -42.46
N GLU A 39 -32.08 -10.23 -42.27
CA GLU A 39 -33.48 -10.28 -42.70
C GLU A 39 -33.80 -9.03 -43.55
N GLN A 40 -34.30 -9.29 -44.75
CA GLN A 40 -34.73 -8.26 -45.70
C GLN A 40 -36.05 -7.65 -45.26
N THR A 41 -36.09 -6.33 -45.06
CA THR A 41 -37.35 -5.57 -45.14
C THR A 41 -37.08 -4.17 -45.69
N ALA A 42 -37.83 -3.88 -46.78
CA ALA A 42 -38.23 -2.62 -47.40
C ALA A 42 -37.32 -1.36 -47.27
N ALA A 43 -36.95 -0.82 -48.39
CA ALA A 43 -36.20 0.43 -48.57
C ALA A 43 -36.95 1.67 -48.03
N PRO A 44 -36.31 2.52 -47.25
CA PRO A 44 -36.73 3.89 -47.06
C PRO A 44 -36.07 4.83 -48.10
N THR A 45 -36.80 5.84 -48.43
CA THR A 45 -36.51 6.99 -49.31
C THR A 45 -35.10 7.61 -48.99
N PRO A 46 -34.36 8.11 -49.99
CA PRO A 46 -33.04 8.65 -49.76
C PRO A 46 -33.10 9.96 -48.98
N GLU A 47 -32.57 9.92 -47.78
CA GLU A 47 -32.19 11.14 -47.06
C GLU A 47 -31.06 11.87 -47.80
N ALA A 48 -31.18 13.18 -47.82
CA ALA A 48 -30.23 14.08 -48.48
C ALA A 48 -28.80 13.81 -47.93
N VAL A 49 -27.91 13.44 -48.81
CA VAL A 49 -26.46 13.36 -48.56
C VAL A 49 -25.99 14.76 -48.19
N VAL A 50 -25.71 14.99 -46.92
CA VAL A 50 -24.98 16.19 -46.48
C VAL A 50 -23.56 16.02 -47.00
N GLU A 51 -23.20 16.77 -48.04
CA GLU A 51 -21.82 16.84 -48.51
C GLU A 51 -20.92 17.23 -47.35
N PRO A 52 -19.80 16.49 -47.10
CA PRO A 52 -18.85 16.90 -46.11
C PRO A 52 -18.34 18.30 -46.45
N THR A 53 -18.48 19.24 -45.52
CA THR A 53 -17.92 20.58 -45.60
C THR A 53 -16.43 20.44 -45.95
N LYS A 54 -16.05 20.86 -47.14
CA LYS A 54 -14.66 20.89 -47.63
C LYS A 54 -13.86 21.73 -46.66
N VAL A 55 -13.07 21.09 -45.79
CA VAL A 55 -12.06 21.76 -44.97
C VAL A 55 -11.10 22.42 -45.98
N ALA A 56 -10.89 23.71 -45.85
CA ALA A 56 -9.98 24.43 -46.74
C ALA A 56 -8.57 23.85 -46.59
N ASP A 57 -8.02 23.30 -47.68
CA ASP A 57 -6.64 22.80 -47.70
C ASP A 57 -5.70 23.95 -47.30
N ARG A 58 -5.13 23.89 -46.11
CA ARG A 58 -4.06 24.78 -45.65
C ARG A 58 -2.74 24.25 -46.20
N SER A 59 -2.05 25.01 -47.02
CA SER A 59 -0.70 24.67 -47.47
C SER A 59 0.29 24.98 -46.34
N PHE A 60 1.05 24.01 -45.91
CA PHE A 60 2.19 24.23 -45.03
C PHE A 60 3.38 24.81 -45.81
N GLU A 61 4.18 25.61 -45.11
CA GLU A 61 5.49 26.01 -45.62
C GLU A 61 6.39 24.78 -45.81
N THR A 62 7.36 24.88 -46.75
CA THR A 62 8.23 23.74 -47.09
C THR A 62 8.97 23.19 -45.89
N ASP A 63 9.45 24.03 -44.96
CA ASP A 63 10.18 23.62 -43.77
C ASP A 63 9.27 22.89 -42.79
N THR A 64 8.02 23.32 -42.64
CA THR A 64 7.00 22.63 -41.83
C THR A 64 6.70 21.25 -42.41
N LEU A 65 6.46 21.16 -43.71
CA LEU A 65 6.21 19.88 -44.38
C LEU A 65 7.39 18.93 -44.21
N TYR A 66 8.62 19.42 -44.35
CA TYR A 66 9.82 18.63 -44.12
C TYR A 66 9.92 18.13 -42.69
N ALA A 67 9.68 18.98 -41.68
CA ALA A 67 9.72 18.60 -40.27
C ALA A 67 8.67 17.53 -39.93
N LEU A 68 7.43 17.64 -40.45
CA LEU A 68 6.37 16.65 -40.24
C LEU A 68 6.70 15.31 -40.94
N LEU A 69 7.28 15.33 -42.15
CA LEU A 69 7.76 14.12 -42.82
C LEU A 69 8.88 13.43 -42.01
N VAL A 70 9.83 14.21 -41.50
CA VAL A 70 10.89 13.67 -40.61
C VAL A 70 10.28 13.03 -39.36
N ALA A 71 9.25 13.65 -38.79
CA ALA A 71 8.55 13.13 -37.62
C ALA A 71 7.87 11.79 -37.92
N GLU A 72 7.12 11.66 -39.02
CA GLU A 72 6.48 10.39 -39.40
C GLU A 72 7.52 9.31 -39.72
N MET A 73 8.60 9.64 -40.45
CA MET A 73 9.71 8.68 -40.65
C MET A 73 10.41 8.26 -39.35
N ALA A 74 10.43 9.13 -38.36
CA ALA A 74 10.96 8.81 -37.03
C ALA A 74 10.05 7.84 -36.28
N ILE A 75 8.72 7.98 -36.38
CA ILE A 75 7.73 7.04 -35.81
C ILE A 75 7.95 5.63 -36.38
N ASP A 76 8.07 5.50 -37.73
CA ASP A 76 8.33 4.21 -38.37
C ASP A 76 9.61 3.54 -37.89
N ARG A 77 10.60 4.33 -37.50
CA ARG A 77 11.89 3.88 -36.94
C ARG A 77 11.89 3.77 -35.41
N LYS A 78 10.75 3.94 -34.75
CA LYS A 78 10.60 3.92 -33.27
C LYS A 78 11.41 5.02 -32.56
N ARG A 79 11.77 6.09 -33.25
CA ARG A 79 12.43 7.28 -32.69
C ARG A 79 11.38 8.32 -32.29
N TYR A 80 10.57 7.94 -31.31
CA TYR A 80 9.45 8.77 -30.85
C TYR A 80 9.91 10.09 -30.22
N ASP A 81 11.12 10.14 -29.66
CA ASP A 81 11.77 11.36 -29.16
C ASP A 81 11.89 12.45 -30.26
N ILE A 82 12.36 12.06 -31.46
CA ILE A 82 12.48 12.95 -32.60
C ILE A 82 11.08 13.36 -33.13
N ALA A 83 10.16 12.39 -33.18
CA ALA A 83 8.80 12.65 -33.66
C ALA A 83 8.09 13.67 -32.75
N LEU A 84 8.12 13.46 -31.43
CA LEU A 84 7.49 14.37 -30.48
C LEU A 84 8.06 15.78 -30.55
N SER A 85 9.39 15.92 -30.59
CA SER A 85 10.05 17.23 -30.68
C SER A 85 9.61 18.01 -31.91
N ASN A 86 9.56 17.36 -33.11
CA ASN A 86 9.11 18.00 -34.33
C ASN A 86 7.62 18.37 -34.28
N TYR A 87 6.76 17.43 -33.84
CA TYR A 87 5.32 17.70 -33.76
C TYR A 87 5.00 18.84 -32.79
N VAL A 88 5.61 18.86 -31.58
CA VAL A 88 5.43 19.95 -30.61
C VAL A 88 5.86 21.31 -31.21
N GLN A 89 7.05 21.36 -31.85
CA GLN A 89 7.54 22.58 -32.47
C GLN A 89 6.61 23.07 -33.59
N GLN A 90 6.13 22.15 -34.44
CA GLN A 90 5.24 22.52 -35.54
C GLN A 90 3.84 22.90 -35.05
N SER A 91 3.33 22.27 -33.99
CA SER A 91 2.06 22.65 -33.34
C SER A 91 2.08 24.10 -32.86
N ILE A 92 3.17 24.51 -32.20
CA ILE A 92 3.34 25.87 -31.69
C ILE A 92 3.47 26.89 -32.83
N SER A 93 4.24 26.56 -33.87
CA SER A 93 4.52 27.48 -34.98
C SER A 93 3.34 27.65 -35.94
N THR A 94 2.67 26.54 -36.29
CA THR A 94 1.56 26.55 -37.26
C THR A 94 0.22 26.84 -36.63
N ARG A 95 0.05 26.53 -35.34
CA ARG A 95 -1.23 26.50 -34.63
C ARG A 95 -2.30 25.71 -35.39
N ASP A 96 -1.88 24.63 -36.04
CA ASP A 96 -2.76 23.73 -36.76
C ASP A 96 -3.36 22.68 -35.80
N PRO A 97 -4.69 22.51 -35.78
CA PRO A 97 -5.36 21.59 -34.87
C PRO A 97 -4.95 20.13 -35.09
N ASP A 98 -4.80 19.66 -36.32
CA ASP A 98 -4.48 18.27 -36.65
C ASP A 98 -3.04 17.95 -36.25
N VAL A 99 -2.10 18.87 -36.48
CA VAL A 99 -0.70 18.76 -36.03
C VAL A 99 -0.65 18.70 -34.51
N THR A 100 -1.45 19.54 -33.83
CA THR A 100 -1.51 19.61 -32.36
C THR A 100 -2.16 18.36 -31.77
N ALA A 101 -3.22 17.85 -32.37
CA ALA A 101 -3.84 16.58 -31.97
C ALA A 101 -2.84 15.42 -32.08
N ARG A 102 -2.05 15.38 -33.18
CA ARG A 102 -1.03 14.35 -33.37
C ARG A 102 0.10 14.45 -32.34
N ALA A 103 0.59 15.67 -32.06
CA ALA A 103 1.57 15.91 -31.02
C ALA A 103 1.08 15.40 -29.64
N THR A 104 -0.17 15.71 -29.30
CA THR A 104 -0.81 15.26 -28.06
C THR A 104 -0.85 13.74 -27.97
N GLN A 105 -1.27 13.04 -29.03
CA GLN A 105 -1.31 11.58 -29.08
C GLN A 105 0.07 10.95 -28.86
N ILE A 106 1.11 11.46 -29.54
CA ILE A 106 2.48 10.95 -29.40
C ILE A 106 2.98 11.17 -27.98
N ALA A 107 2.77 12.36 -27.40
CA ALA A 107 3.17 12.68 -26.05
C ALA A 107 2.53 11.72 -25.03
N ARG A 108 1.24 11.41 -25.19
CA ARG A 108 0.52 10.45 -24.32
C ARG A 108 1.04 9.02 -24.46
N ILE A 109 1.31 8.55 -25.68
CA ILE A 109 1.91 7.22 -25.90
C ILE A 109 3.27 7.09 -25.20
N LEU A 110 4.05 8.16 -25.19
CA LEU A 110 5.36 8.22 -24.54
C LEU A 110 5.29 8.49 -23.03
N GLN A 111 4.10 8.70 -22.47
CA GLN A 111 3.90 9.15 -21.10
C GLN A 111 4.67 10.44 -20.77
N ALA A 112 4.84 11.30 -21.77
CA ALA A 112 5.49 12.60 -21.64
C ALA A 112 4.46 13.63 -21.11
N HIS A 113 4.21 13.61 -19.81
CA HIS A 113 3.10 14.33 -19.17
C HIS A 113 3.09 15.83 -19.47
N GLN A 114 4.23 16.52 -19.35
CA GLN A 114 4.28 17.96 -19.60
C GLN A 114 3.96 18.33 -21.05
N PRO A 115 4.59 17.72 -22.09
CA PRO A 115 4.18 17.94 -23.47
C PRO A 115 2.74 17.54 -23.78
N ALA A 116 2.21 16.46 -23.17
CA ALA A 116 0.83 16.03 -23.36
C ALA A 116 -0.16 17.09 -22.85
N LEU A 117 0.11 17.65 -21.67
CA LEU A 117 -0.70 18.72 -21.09
C LEU A 117 -0.65 19.98 -21.96
N GLU A 118 0.55 20.49 -22.31
CA GLU A 118 0.71 21.70 -23.10
C GLU A 118 0.04 21.60 -24.48
N MET A 119 0.20 20.47 -25.16
CA MET A 119 -0.38 20.27 -26.49
C MET A 119 -1.89 20.04 -26.43
N SER A 120 -2.41 19.36 -25.40
CA SER A 120 -3.85 19.22 -25.23
C SER A 120 -4.55 20.55 -24.88
N GLU A 121 -3.93 21.40 -24.06
CA GLU A 121 -4.42 22.75 -23.80
C GLU A 121 -4.42 23.63 -25.07
N LEU A 122 -3.33 23.57 -25.85
CA LEU A 122 -3.27 24.26 -27.12
C LEU A 122 -4.35 23.77 -28.11
N TRP A 123 -4.62 22.44 -28.12
CA TRP A 123 -5.68 21.88 -28.97
C TRP A 123 -7.07 22.38 -28.56
N VAL A 124 -7.35 22.46 -27.25
CA VAL A 124 -8.59 23.08 -26.75
C VAL A 124 -8.72 24.54 -27.11
N ASP A 125 -7.61 25.30 -27.16
CA ASP A 125 -7.61 26.69 -27.57
C ASP A 125 -7.92 26.85 -29.08
N LEU A 126 -7.40 25.94 -29.90
CA LEU A 126 -7.61 25.94 -31.33
C LEU A 126 -9.01 25.47 -31.74
N GLU A 127 -9.52 24.46 -31.04
CA GLU A 127 -10.83 23.84 -31.26
C GLU A 127 -11.68 23.78 -29.97
N PRO A 128 -12.21 24.92 -29.51
CA PRO A 128 -12.87 24.99 -28.21
C PRO A 128 -14.16 24.17 -28.07
N LYS A 129 -14.70 23.63 -29.15
CA LYS A 129 -15.90 22.77 -29.18
C LYS A 129 -15.59 21.32 -29.55
N ASN A 130 -14.33 20.99 -29.75
CA ASN A 130 -13.91 19.62 -30.01
C ASN A 130 -13.96 18.78 -28.72
N SER A 131 -14.86 17.81 -28.70
CA SER A 131 -15.06 16.96 -27.50
C SER A 131 -13.83 16.11 -27.17
N ASP A 132 -13.08 15.65 -28.17
CA ASP A 132 -11.86 14.85 -27.96
C ASP A 132 -10.76 15.71 -27.33
N ALA A 133 -10.56 16.94 -27.85
CA ALA A 133 -9.61 17.88 -27.27
C ALA A 133 -9.94 18.18 -25.81
N LEU A 134 -11.21 18.47 -25.51
CA LEU A 134 -11.69 18.75 -24.16
C LEU A 134 -11.48 17.57 -23.21
N LEU A 135 -11.82 16.33 -23.62
CA LEU A 135 -11.69 15.13 -22.80
C LEU A 135 -10.23 14.77 -22.55
N ILE A 136 -9.38 14.89 -23.58
CA ILE A 136 -7.94 14.60 -23.44
C ILE A 136 -7.28 15.63 -22.51
N ALA A 137 -7.55 16.93 -22.71
CA ALA A 137 -7.02 17.96 -21.84
C ALA A 137 -7.54 17.81 -20.39
N THR A 138 -8.79 17.39 -20.21
CA THR A 138 -9.32 17.07 -18.88
C THR A 138 -8.52 15.95 -18.20
N ALA A 139 -8.18 14.88 -18.93
CA ALA A 139 -7.40 13.78 -18.40
C ALA A 139 -5.99 14.23 -17.98
N GLU A 140 -5.31 15.00 -18.83
CA GLU A 140 -3.97 15.52 -18.52
C GLU A 140 -3.98 16.52 -17.35
N LEU A 141 -5.03 17.33 -17.22
CA LEU A 141 -5.22 18.22 -16.06
C LEU A 141 -5.46 17.47 -14.75
N ILE A 142 -6.18 16.33 -14.80
CA ILE A 142 -6.36 15.45 -13.64
C ILE A 142 -5.01 14.88 -13.20
N GLU A 143 -4.19 14.39 -14.13
CA GLU A 143 -2.85 13.88 -13.82
C GLU A 143 -1.93 14.98 -13.27
N ALA A 144 -2.05 16.21 -13.78
CA ALA A 144 -1.33 17.38 -13.29
C ALA A 144 -1.89 17.96 -11.96
N ASN A 145 -2.92 17.33 -11.39
CA ASN A 145 -3.64 17.79 -10.19
C ASN A 145 -4.26 19.21 -10.30
N ARG A 146 -4.56 19.67 -11.54
CA ARG A 146 -5.24 20.94 -11.84
C ARG A 146 -6.76 20.73 -11.93
N LEU A 147 -7.37 20.30 -10.81
CA LEU A 147 -8.72 19.70 -10.78
C LEU A 147 -9.84 20.71 -11.07
N GLU A 148 -9.70 21.97 -10.68
CA GLU A 148 -10.68 23.01 -11.01
C GLU A 148 -10.76 23.29 -12.52
N GLU A 149 -9.61 23.26 -13.19
CA GLU A 149 -9.55 23.45 -14.64
C GLU A 149 -10.09 22.22 -15.37
N ALA A 150 -9.76 21.03 -14.89
CA ALA A 150 -10.36 19.78 -15.37
C ALA A 150 -11.90 19.81 -15.25
N PHE A 151 -12.42 20.29 -14.11
CA PHE A 151 -13.87 20.45 -13.90
C PHE A 151 -14.51 21.43 -14.88
N LYS A 152 -13.85 22.56 -15.16
CA LYS A 152 -14.33 23.54 -16.16
C LYS A 152 -14.41 22.94 -17.55
N LEU A 153 -13.40 22.16 -17.98
CA LEU A 153 -13.43 21.49 -19.29
C LEU A 153 -14.50 20.41 -19.34
N SER A 154 -14.64 19.57 -18.29
CA SER A 154 -15.73 18.59 -18.19
C SER A 154 -17.12 19.24 -18.25
N SER A 155 -17.31 20.41 -17.63
CA SER A 155 -18.56 21.16 -17.70
C SER A 155 -18.85 21.65 -19.14
N ARG A 156 -17.79 22.03 -19.91
CA ARG A 156 -17.94 22.37 -21.34
C ARG A 156 -18.34 21.15 -22.17
N VAL A 157 -17.74 19.98 -21.91
CA VAL A 157 -18.15 18.73 -22.57
C VAL A 157 -19.63 18.45 -22.32
N LEU A 158 -20.09 18.61 -21.09
CA LEU A 158 -21.51 18.43 -20.74
C LEU A 158 -22.44 19.39 -21.48
N THR A 159 -22.05 20.67 -21.62
CA THR A 159 -22.85 21.66 -22.37
C THR A 159 -22.91 21.38 -23.87
N LEU A 160 -21.95 20.63 -24.41
CA LEU A 160 -21.92 20.15 -25.80
C LEU A 160 -22.69 18.83 -25.98
N GLY A 161 -23.36 18.33 -24.93
CA GLY A 161 -24.12 17.08 -24.94
C GLY A 161 -23.27 15.83 -24.77
N GLY A 162 -21.99 15.99 -24.45
CA GLY A 162 -21.08 14.88 -24.15
C GLY A 162 -21.07 14.47 -22.70
N THR A 163 -20.25 13.49 -22.39
CA THR A 163 -20.08 12.94 -21.04
C THR A 163 -18.79 13.47 -20.41
N GLY A 164 -18.88 14.23 -19.34
CA GLY A 164 -17.72 14.75 -18.61
C GLY A 164 -17.02 13.69 -17.76
N ALA A 165 -15.82 13.98 -17.27
CA ALA A 165 -15.01 13.08 -16.42
C ALA A 165 -15.18 13.38 -14.92
N PHE A 166 -16.39 13.70 -14.47
CA PHE A 166 -16.65 14.18 -13.11
C PHE A 166 -16.26 13.16 -12.03
N ASP A 167 -16.52 11.87 -12.23
CA ASP A 167 -16.15 10.80 -11.31
C ASP A 167 -14.63 10.70 -11.13
N ALA A 168 -13.85 10.80 -12.23
CA ALA A 168 -12.39 10.77 -12.18
C ALA A 168 -11.81 12.00 -11.45
N ILE A 169 -12.37 13.19 -11.69
CA ILE A 169 -11.98 14.42 -11.01
C ILE A 169 -12.21 14.31 -9.50
N ALA A 170 -13.39 13.83 -9.09
CA ALA A 170 -13.73 13.67 -7.69
C ALA A 170 -12.88 12.61 -7.00
N LEU A 171 -12.59 11.50 -7.69
CA LEU A 171 -11.72 10.46 -7.17
C LEU A 171 -10.30 11.00 -6.94
N LYS A 172 -9.75 11.73 -7.91
CA LYS A 172 -8.42 12.35 -7.76
C LYS A 172 -8.38 13.38 -6.64
N ALA A 173 -9.43 14.19 -6.50
CA ALA A 173 -9.57 15.13 -5.40
C ALA A 173 -9.58 14.43 -4.04
N SER A 174 -10.16 13.23 -3.95
CA SER A 174 -10.23 12.47 -2.70
C SER A 174 -8.88 11.92 -2.23
N GLU A 175 -7.87 11.89 -3.09
CA GLU A 175 -6.49 11.51 -2.75
C GLU A 175 -5.67 12.69 -2.20
N GLY A 176 -6.16 13.92 -2.35
CA GLY A 176 -5.46 15.16 -2.06
C GLY A 176 -5.90 15.88 -0.79
N ASP A 177 -5.66 17.20 -0.75
CA ASP A 177 -5.99 18.07 0.37
C ASP A 177 -7.52 18.27 0.53
N ILE A 178 -7.98 18.23 1.77
CA ILE A 178 -9.40 18.44 2.16
C ILE A 178 -9.91 19.80 1.67
N GLN A 179 -9.09 20.86 1.71
CA GLN A 179 -9.47 22.20 1.29
C GLN A 179 -9.81 22.26 -0.21
N ALA A 180 -8.97 21.63 -1.06
CA ALA A 180 -9.20 21.54 -2.50
C ALA A 180 -10.50 20.78 -2.82
N SER A 181 -10.76 19.69 -2.10
CA SER A 181 -11.99 18.90 -2.22
C SER A 181 -13.23 19.68 -1.82
N GLN A 182 -13.16 20.56 -0.81
CA GLN A 182 -14.28 21.42 -0.39
C GLN A 182 -14.63 22.45 -1.47
N THR A 183 -13.63 23.12 -2.07
CA THR A 183 -13.84 24.08 -3.17
C THR A 183 -14.52 23.39 -4.36
N LEU A 184 -14.01 22.22 -4.72
CA LEU A 184 -14.56 21.42 -5.82
C LEU A 184 -16.00 20.97 -5.53
N SER A 185 -16.30 20.57 -4.29
CA SER A 185 -17.63 20.17 -3.85
C SER A 185 -18.69 21.26 -4.10
N ALA A 186 -18.36 22.55 -3.87
CA ALA A 186 -19.25 23.66 -4.19
C ALA A 186 -19.53 23.78 -5.69
N SER A 187 -18.51 23.56 -6.54
CA SER A 187 -18.65 23.56 -8.00
C SER A 187 -19.57 22.44 -8.50
N TYR A 188 -19.45 21.23 -7.89
CA TYR A 188 -20.37 20.11 -8.20
C TYR A 188 -21.81 20.45 -7.80
N GLN A 189 -22.00 21.00 -6.62
CA GLN A 189 -23.35 21.38 -6.15
C GLN A 189 -24.00 22.40 -7.09
N GLN A 190 -23.28 23.44 -7.49
CA GLN A 190 -23.77 24.45 -8.43
C GLN A 190 -24.13 23.86 -9.80
N LEU A 191 -23.32 22.93 -10.33
CA LEU A 191 -23.60 22.30 -11.61
C LEU A 191 -24.76 21.31 -11.53
N LEU A 192 -24.96 20.66 -10.39
CA LEU A 192 -26.11 19.78 -10.12
C LEU A 192 -27.43 20.53 -10.05
N GLU A 193 -27.46 21.83 -9.73
CA GLU A 193 -28.69 22.67 -9.84
C GLU A 193 -29.18 22.76 -11.29
N GLN A 194 -28.25 22.75 -12.27
CA GLN A 194 -28.58 22.81 -13.68
C GLN A 194 -28.79 21.40 -14.31
N HIS A 195 -28.14 20.39 -13.75
CA HIS A 195 -28.16 19.00 -14.25
C HIS A 195 -28.47 18.01 -13.12
N PRO A 196 -29.65 18.09 -12.46
CA PRO A 196 -29.94 17.37 -11.22
C PRO A 196 -29.95 15.83 -11.35
N GLU A 197 -30.14 15.32 -12.57
CA GLU A 197 -30.24 13.89 -12.85
C GLU A 197 -28.96 13.31 -13.53
N ASN A 198 -27.90 14.12 -13.65
CA ASN A 198 -26.67 13.64 -14.27
C ASN A 198 -25.94 12.67 -13.34
N GLN A 199 -25.95 11.39 -13.71
CA GLN A 199 -25.40 10.30 -12.88
C GLN A 199 -23.92 10.46 -12.56
N GLN A 200 -23.11 10.99 -13.48
CA GLN A 200 -21.66 11.18 -13.23
C GLN A 200 -21.40 12.31 -12.25
N LEU A 201 -22.15 13.41 -12.36
CA LEU A 201 -22.07 14.49 -11.37
C LEU A 201 -22.52 14.01 -10.00
N LEU A 202 -23.63 13.27 -9.92
CA LEU A 202 -24.12 12.69 -8.67
C LEU A 202 -23.08 11.76 -8.03
N LEU A 203 -22.50 10.85 -8.82
CA LEU A 203 -21.46 9.93 -8.32
C LEU A 203 -20.20 10.67 -7.87
N GLY A 204 -19.71 11.62 -8.68
CA GLY A 204 -18.56 12.44 -8.29
C GLY A 204 -18.81 13.23 -7.00
N TYR A 205 -19.99 13.88 -6.91
CA TYR A 205 -20.36 14.60 -5.69
C TYR A 205 -20.46 13.70 -4.46
N SER A 206 -20.97 12.48 -4.61
CA SER A 206 -21.02 11.51 -3.52
C SER A 206 -19.63 11.11 -3.00
N VAL A 207 -18.61 11.03 -3.88
CA VAL A 207 -17.22 10.78 -3.48
C VAL A 207 -16.68 11.92 -2.60
N LEU A 208 -16.93 13.17 -3.02
CA LEU A 208 -16.49 14.34 -2.26
C LEU A 208 -17.21 14.45 -0.90
N LEU A 209 -18.50 14.15 -0.85
CA LEU A 209 -19.27 14.09 0.41
C LEU A 209 -18.72 12.99 1.34
N GLN A 210 -18.41 11.82 0.82
CA GLN A 210 -17.82 10.71 1.58
C GLN A 210 -16.47 11.10 2.19
N GLN A 211 -15.63 11.80 1.45
CA GLN A 211 -14.35 12.32 1.95
C GLN A 211 -14.53 13.37 3.04
N ALA A 212 -15.56 14.20 2.93
CA ALA A 212 -15.94 15.20 3.95
C ALA A 212 -16.65 14.60 5.18
N ASP A 213 -16.66 13.27 5.33
CA ASP A 213 -17.34 12.49 6.39
C ASP A 213 -18.88 12.69 6.44
N ARG A 214 -19.49 13.21 5.35
CA ARG A 214 -20.95 13.40 5.18
C ARG A 214 -21.57 12.16 4.55
N LYS A 215 -21.41 11.01 5.22
CA LYS A 215 -21.71 9.66 4.68
C LYS A 215 -23.19 9.45 4.37
N GLU A 216 -24.09 9.96 5.21
CA GLU A 216 -25.53 9.86 5.02
C GLU A 216 -25.99 10.60 3.77
N GLU A 217 -25.44 11.79 3.53
CA GLU A 217 -25.75 12.57 2.34
C GLU A 217 -25.16 11.92 1.08
N ALA A 218 -23.92 11.42 1.16
CA ALA A 218 -23.31 10.68 0.09
C ALA A 218 -24.17 9.46 -0.31
N LEU A 219 -24.66 8.71 0.69
CA LEU A 219 -25.54 7.55 0.46
C LEU A 219 -26.87 7.95 -0.19
N ALA A 220 -27.48 9.06 0.24
CA ALA A 220 -28.71 9.57 -0.37
C ALA A 220 -28.52 9.93 -1.84
N ILE A 221 -27.37 10.53 -2.20
CA ILE A 221 -27.03 10.86 -3.59
C ILE A 221 -26.83 9.59 -4.43
N VAL A 222 -26.12 8.59 -3.92
CA VAL A 222 -25.89 7.34 -4.63
C VAL A 222 -27.20 6.56 -4.83
N ASN A 223 -28.10 6.56 -3.84
CA ASN A 223 -29.41 5.93 -3.96
C ASN A 223 -30.25 6.54 -5.09
N ARG A 224 -30.18 7.86 -5.30
CA ARG A 224 -30.86 8.50 -6.46
C ARG A 224 -30.35 7.94 -7.79
N VAL A 225 -29.05 7.66 -7.91
CA VAL A 225 -28.50 7.04 -9.12
C VAL A 225 -29.00 5.60 -9.27
N LEU A 226 -29.05 4.83 -8.17
CA LEU A 226 -29.53 3.44 -8.19
C LEU A 226 -31.05 3.33 -8.39
N GLU A 227 -31.82 4.34 -8.03
CA GLU A 227 -33.26 4.42 -8.36
C GLU A 227 -33.50 4.62 -9.86
N GLN A 228 -32.64 5.38 -10.53
CA GLN A 228 -32.70 5.60 -11.98
C GLN A 228 -32.17 4.39 -12.76
N ASP A 229 -31.07 3.81 -12.30
CA ASP A 229 -30.37 2.68 -12.92
C ASP A 229 -29.93 1.68 -11.83
N PRO A 230 -30.79 0.71 -11.47
CA PRO A 230 -30.47 -0.31 -10.47
C PRO A 230 -29.29 -1.22 -10.85
N ALA A 231 -28.91 -1.25 -12.12
CA ALA A 231 -27.76 -2.03 -12.63
C ALA A 231 -26.47 -1.20 -12.71
N ASN A 232 -26.47 0.05 -12.24
CA ASN A 232 -25.30 0.92 -12.26
C ASN A 232 -24.20 0.40 -11.32
N ILE A 233 -23.23 -0.27 -11.91
CA ILE A 233 -22.13 -0.93 -11.17
C ILE A 233 -21.30 0.08 -10.37
N ARG A 234 -21.04 1.28 -10.92
CA ARG A 234 -20.27 2.33 -10.23
C ARG A 234 -21.00 2.81 -8.99
N ALA A 235 -22.31 3.07 -9.12
CA ALA A 235 -23.15 3.48 -7.99
C ALA A 235 -23.19 2.41 -6.89
N ALA A 236 -23.33 1.12 -7.27
CA ALA A 236 -23.34 0.02 -6.32
C ALA A 236 -22.02 -0.13 -5.56
N PHE A 237 -20.87 0.10 -6.21
CA PHE A 237 -19.59 0.09 -5.52
C PHE A 237 -19.40 1.31 -4.62
N GLN A 238 -19.87 2.48 -5.04
CA GLN A 238 -19.85 3.68 -4.20
C GLN A 238 -20.75 3.48 -2.97
N GLU A 239 -21.95 2.92 -3.14
CA GLU A 239 -22.83 2.54 -2.04
C GLU A 239 -22.14 1.58 -1.06
N THR A 240 -21.49 0.53 -1.60
CA THR A 240 -20.73 -0.44 -0.81
C THR A 240 -19.64 0.23 0.02
N SER A 241 -18.86 1.12 -0.60
CA SER A 241 -17.78 1.87 0.08
C SER A 241 -18.32 2.73 1.23
N ILE A 242 -19.41 3.46 0.98
CA ILE A 242 -20.04 4.31 1.99
C ILE A 242 -20.60 3.47 3.14
N LEU A 243 -21.32 2.39 2.85
CA LEU A 243 -21.88 1.50 3.87
C LEU A 243 -20.81 0.84 4.72
N GLN A 244 -19.67 0.46 4.14
CA GLN A 244 -18.52 -0.07 4.89
C GLN A 244 -17.95 0.97 5.87
N GLN A 245 -17.78 2.21 5.43
CA GLN A 245 -17.32 3.30 6.30
C GLN A 245 -18.33 3.67 7.40
N MET A 246 -19.62 3.39 7.17
CA MET A 246 -20.68 3.51 8.19
C MET A 246 -20.74 2.31 9.15
N GLY A 247 -19.86 1.31 9.00
CA GLY A 247 -19.89 0.07 9.78
C GLY A 247 -21.01 -0.91 9.40
N LYS A 248 -21.71 -0.69 8.26
CA LYS A 248 -22.83 -1.52 7.77
C LYS A 248 -22.34 -2.53 6.73
N GLN A 249 -21.26 -3.24 7.04
CA GLN A 249 -20.58 -4.12 6.09
C GLN A 249 -21.48 -5.25 5.57
N ASP A 250 -22.28 -5.88 6.43
CA ASP A 250 -23.16 -6.99 6.03
C ASP A 250 -24.21 -6.55 5.00
N LEU A 251 -24.78 -5.35 5.18
CA LEU A 251 -25.75 -4.80 4.23
C LEU A 251 -25.09 -4.49 2.88
N ALA A 252 -23.89 -3.93 2.90
CA ALA A 252 -23.12 -3.65 1.69
C ALA A 252 -22.86 -4.92 0.86
N LEU A 253 -22.41 -5.97 1.53
CA LEU A 253 -22.12 -7.28 0.91
C LEU A 253 -23.39 -7.96 0.39
N GLN A 254 -24.48 -7.90 1.14
CA GLN A 254 -25.77 -8.44 0.71
C GLN A 254 -26.27 -7.79 -0.59
N LYS A 255 -26.23 -6.44 -0.66
CA LYS A 255 -26.65 -5.69 -1.85
C LYS A 255 -25.76 -6.01 -3.06
N LEU A 256 -24.44 -6.02 -2.87
CA LEU A 256 -23.50 -6.32 -3.93
C LEU A 256 -23.62 -7.77 -4.42
N GLY A 257 -23.80 -8.72 -3.50
CA GLY A 257 -24.02 -10.13 -3.84
C GLY A 257 -25.29 -10.34 -4.66
N LYS A 258 -26.38 -9.62 -4.33
CA LYS A 258 -27.61 -9.62 -5.12
C LYS A 258 -27.36 -9.08 -6.54
N LEU A 259 -26.65 -7.98 -6.68
CA LEU A 259 -26.34 -7.40 -7.99
C LEU A 259 -25.51 -8.37 -8.86
N VAL A 260 -24.57 -9.12 -8.27
CA VAL A 260 -23.81 -10.16 -8.97
C VAL A 260 -24.72 -11.32 -9.40
N ALA A 261 -25.68 -11.72 -8.56
CA ALA A 261 -26.63 -12.77 -8.89
C ALA A 261 -27.57 -12.37 -10.04
N ASP A 262 -28.00 -11.09 -10.06
CA ASP A 262 -28.85 -10.53 -11.11
C ASP A 262 -28.08 -10.29 -12.44
N ASN A 263 -26.73 -10.23 -12.39
CA ASN A 263 -25.84 -10.00 -13.54
C ASN A 263 -24.74 -11.07 -13.64
N PRO A 264 -25.09 -12.35 -13.85
CA PRO A 264 -24.15 -13.48 -13.73
C PRO A 264 -23.01 -13.47 -14.75
N ASP A 265 -23.19 -12.84 -15.89
CA ASP A 265 -22.19 -12.76 -16.96
C ASP A 265 -21.27 -11.57 -16.84
N ASN A 266 -21.51 -10.68 -15.87
CA ASN A 266 -20.68 -9.50 -15.68
C ASN A 266 -19.38 -9.85 -14.95
N TYR A 267 -18.32 -10.09 -15.73
CA TYR A 267 -17.00 -10.48 -15.25
C TYR A 267 -16.40 -9.45 -14.26
N THR A 268 -16.43 -8.17 -14.63
CA THR A 268 -15.85 -7.08 -13.81
C THR A 268 -16.55 -6.93 -12.46
N LEU A 269 -17.88 -6.99 -12.47
CA LEU A 269 -18.69 -6.95 -11.25
C LEU A 269 -18.37 -8.12 -10.33
N ARG A 270 -18.34 -9.34 -10.87
CA ARG A 270 -18.01 -10.56 -10.13
C ARG A 270 -16.59 -10.49 -9.55
N ALA A 271 -15.61 -10.04 -10.33
CA ALA A 271 -14.22 -9.91 -9.87
C ALA A 271 -14.08 -8.95 -8.70
N ARG A 272 -14.76 -7.81 -8.76
CA ARG A 272 -14.78 -6.85 -7.65
C ARG A 272 -15.48 -7.40 -6.41
N TYR A 273 -16.65 -8.04 -6.60
CA TYR A 273 -17.35 -8.69 -5.48
C TYR A 273 -16.48 -9.73 -4.81
N ALA A 274 -15.84 -10.61 -5.59
CA ALA A 274 -14.94 -11.64 -5.07
C ALA A 274 -13.83 -11.06 -4.19
N ARG A 275 -13.26 -9.90 -4.56
CA ARG A 275 -12.25 -9.20 -3.77
C ARG A 275 -12.83 -8.60 -2.49
N VAL A 276 -13.97 -7.94 -2.58
CA VAL A 276 -14.58 -7.27 -1.40
C VAL A 276 -15.01 -8.30 -0.36
N ILE A 277 -15.63 -9.40 -0.78
CA ILE A 277 -16.11 -10.45 0.11
C ILE A 277 -14.96 -11.25 0.76
N SER A 278 -13.75 -11.23 0.19
CA SER A 278 -12.60 -11.97 0.74
C SER A 278 -12.22 -11.56 2.16
N ALA A 279 -12.58 -10.35 2.58
CA ALA A 279 -12.31 -9.87 3.93
C ALA A 279 -13.25 -10.47 5.00
N SER A 280 -14.41 -11.03 4.59
CA SER A 280 -15.44 -11.53 5.51
C SER A 280 -15.89 -12.97 5.23
N ASP A 281 -15.90 -13.39 3.97
CA ASP A 281 -16.25 -14.76 3.57
C ASP A 281 -15.30 -15.28 2.46
N LEU A 282 -14.24 -15.94 2.91
CA LEU A 282 -13.24 -16.54 2.02
C LEU A 282 -13.85 -17.67 1.15
N ASN A 283 -14.85 -18.41 1.66
CA ASN A 283 -15.48 -19.49 0.90
C ASN A 283 -16.29 -18.93 -0.28
N GLU A 284 -17.06 -17.87 -0.05
CA GLU A 284 -17.78 -17.20 -1.13
C GLU A 284 -16.81 -16.55 -2.11
N SER A 285 -15.79 -15.87 -1.64
CA SER A 285 -14.72 -15.30 -2.47
C SER A 285 -14.11 -16.37 -3.38
N ARG A 286 -13.76 -17.53 -2.83
CA ARG A 286 -13.22 -18.66 -3.60
C ARG A 286 -14.19 -19.11 -4.70
N ARG A 287 -15.49 -19.26 -4.36
CA ARG A 287 -16.50 -19.65 -5.38
C ARG A 287 -16.56 -18.66 -6.54
N GLN A 288 -16.54 -17.37 -6.23
CA GLN A 288 -16.58 -16.32 -7.25
C GLN A 288 -15.31 -16.30 -8.11
N PHE A 289 -14.12 -16.38 -7.51
CA PHE A 289 -12.86 -16.46 -8.26
C PHE A 289 -12.74 -17.76 -9.07
N GLN A 290 -13.24 -18.89 -8.56
CA GLN A 290 -13.29 -20.12 -9.33
C GLN A 290 -14.19 -20.00 -10.57
N THR A 291 -15.33 -19.32 -10.45
CA THR A 291 -16.21 -19.03 -11.59
C THR A 291 -15.51 -18.18 -12.63
N LEU A 292 -14.81 -17.12 -12.20
CA LEU A 292 -14.01 -16.24 -13.08
C LEU A 292 -12.87 -17.00 -13.75
N HIS A 293 -12.17 -17.86 -13.02
CA HIS A 293 -11.09 -18.69 -13.56
C HIS A 293 -11.62 -19.67 -14.62
N ASN A 294 -12.80 -20.25 -14.42
CA ASN A 294 -13.44 -21.12 -15.42
C ASN A 294 -13.83 -20.34 -16.69
N GLN A 295 -14.28 -19.08 -16.56
CA GLN A 295 -14.60 -18.21 -17.70
C GLN A 295 -13.34 -17.74 -18.44
N SER A 296 -12.27 -17.44 -17.71
CA SER A 296 -11.01 -16.92 -18.24
C SER A 296 -9.81 -17.62 -17.60
N PRO A 297 -9.44 -18.84 -18.04
CA PRO A 297 -8.41 -19.65 -17.40
C PRO A 297 -6.98 -19.04 -17.46
N ASN A 298 -6.77 -18.05 -18.30
CA ASN A 298 -5.49 -17.38 -18.48
C ASN A 298 -5.41 -16.00 -17.82
N ASP A 299 -6.47 -15.56 -17.16
CA ASP A 299 -6.43 -14.29 -16.39
C ASP A 299 -5.53 -14.44 -15.16
N THR A 300 -4.35 -13.87 -15.26
CA THR A 300 -3.30 -14.00 -14.24
C THR A 300 -3.65 -13.30 -12.93
N GLU A 301 -4.47 -12.25 -12.96
CA GLU A 301 -4.95 -11.56 -11.77
C GLU A 301 -5.96 -12.42 -10.99
N VAL A 302 -6.86 -13.09 -11.71
CA VAL A 302 -7.81 -14.03 -11.11
C VAL A 302 -7.11 -15.25 -10.55
N ILE A 303 -6.14 -15.82 -11.29
CA ILE A 303 -5.32 -16.96 -10.80
C ILE A 303 -4.60 -16.56 -9.50
N PHE A 304 -3.99 -15.37 -9.46
CA PHE A 304 -3.28 -14.89 -8.29
C PHE A 304 -4.21 -14.69 -7.09
N SER A 305 -5.36 -14.06 -7.32
CA SER A 305 -6.37 -13.84 -6.27
C SER A 305 -6.96 -15.15 -5.74
N LEU A 306 -7.25 -16.09 -6.61
CA LEU A 306 -7.74 -17.44 -6.23
C LEU A 306 -6.68 -18.18 -5.40
N ALA A 307 -5.42 -18.13 -5.83
CA ALA A 307 -4.32 -18.75 -5.09
C ALA A 307 -4.18 -18.19 -3.67
N LEU A 308 -4.30 -16.87 -3.50
CA LEU A 308 -4.26 -16.22 -2.18
C LEU A 308 -5.43 -16.69 -1.29
N VAL A 309 -6.66 -16.65 -1.83
CA VAL A 309 -7.85 -17.08 -1.07
C VAL A 309 -7.76 -18.56 -0.68
N GLU A 310 -7.28 -19.42 -1.56
CA GLU A 310 -7.08 -20.84 -1.25
C GLU A 310 -5.99 -21.07 -0.20
N LYS A 311 -4.91 -20.25 -0.20
CA LYS A 311 -3.89 -20.29 0.84
C LYS A 311 -4.46 -19.95 2.21
N GLU A 312 -5.26 -18.88 2.30
CA GLU A 312 -5.92 -18.47 3.55
C GLU A 312 -6.92 -19.51 4.07
N LEU A 313 -7.64 -20.19 3.16
CA LEU A 313 -8.52 -21.31 3.52
C LEU A 313 -7.77 -22.59 3.91
N GLY A 314 -6.45 -22.62 3.77
CA GLY A 314 -5.64 -23.81 4.03
C GLY A 314 -5.62 -24.84 2.90
N HIS A 315 -6.16 -24.53 1.73
CA HIS A 315 -6.11 -25.38 0.54
C HIS A 315 -4.75 -25.28 -0.16
N LEU A 316 -3.70 -25.63 0.58
CA LEU A 316 -2.30 -25.32 0.21
C LEU A 316 -1.85 -25.95 -1.11
N GLU A 317 -2.27 -27.17 -1.44
CA GLU A 317 -1.89 -27.83 -2.70
C GLU A 317 -2.52 -27.19 -3.93
N SER A 318 -3.79 -26.80 -3.86
CA SER A 318 -4.48 -26.07 -4.93
C SER A 318 -3.84 -24.68 -5.13
N SER A 319 -3.65 -23.95 -4.03
CA SER A 319 -2.96 -22.66 -4.02
C SER A 319 -1.56 -22.74 -4.65
N ALA A 320 -0.75 -23.74 -4.25
CA ALA A 320 0.58 -23.95 -4.83
C ALA A 320 0.54 -24.26 -6.34
N THR A 321 -0.50 -24.95 -6.80
CA THR A 321 -0.69 -25.23 -8.24
C THR A 321 -0.93 -23.94 -9.02
N HIS A 322 -1.76 -23.05 -8.50
CA HIS A 322 -2.03 -21.76 -9.11
C HIS A 322 -0.78 -20.85 -9.10
N PHE A 323 -0.05 -20.76 -7.99
CA PHE A 323 1.19 -19.99 -7.94
C PHE A 323 2.27 -20.54 -8.87
N ARG A 324 2.44 -21.88 -8.99
CA ARG A 324 3.35 -22.48 -9.95
C ARG A 324 3.00 -22.14 -11.40
N SER A 325 1.70 -22.18 -11.75
CA SER A 325 1.24 -21.76 -13.07
C SER A 325 1.60 -20.30 -13.39
N LEU A 326 1.54 -19.40 -12.41
CA LEU A 326 1.95 -18.01 -12.58
C LEU A 326 3.46 -17.89 -12.81
N VAL A 327 4.27 -18.61 -12.03
CA VAL A 327 5.73 -18.64 -12.20
C VAL A 327 6.12 -19.19 -13.58
N GLU A 328 5.52 -20.29 -14.03
CA GLU A 328 5.74 -20.88 -15.35
C GLU A 328 5.37 -19.93 -16.51
N LYS A 329 4.34 -19.13 -16.33
CA LYS A 329 3.90 -18.12 -17.30
C LYS A 329 4.71 -16.81 -17.22
N GLY A 330 5.58 -16.63 -16.22
CA GLY A 330 6.39 -15.42 -16.05
C GLY A 330 5.67 -14.25 -15.38
N PHE A 331 4.53 -14.48 -14.71
CA PHE A 331 3.76 -13.44 -14.04
C PHE A 331 3.88 -13.50 -12.52
N TYR A 332 3.87 -12.35 -11.86
CA TYR A 332 3.92 -12.22 -10.40
C TYR A 332 5.10 -12.98 -9.75
N LEU A 333 6.24 -13.08 -10.44
CA LEU A 333 7.35 -13.97 -10.10
C LEU A 333 7.78 -13.87 -8.63
N SER A 334 8.06 -12.65 -8.14
CA SER A 334 8.47 -12.46 -6.74
C SER A 334 7.37 -12.84 -5.75
N SER A 335 6.14 -12.37 -5.97
CA SER A 335 5.03 -12.66 -5.06
C SER A 335 4.65 -14.14 -5.06
N ALA A 336 4.57 -14.77 -6.24
CA ALA A 336 4.22 -16.19 -6.35
C ALA A 336 5.30 -17.09 -5.71
N ASN A 337 6.58 -16.79 -5.94
CA ASN A 337 7.66 -17.51 -5.27
C ASN A 337 7.65 -17.30 -3.75
N TYR A 338 7.37 -16.10 -3.27
CA TYR A 338 7.24 -15.86 -1.83
C TYR A 338 6.17 -16.78 -1.22
N HIS A 339 4.95 -16.80 -1.81
CA HIS A 339 3.86 -17.63 -1.30
C HIS A 339 4.11 -19.15 -1.47
N LEU A 340 4.79 -19.57 -2.52
CA LEU A 340 5.25 -20.97 -2.64
C LEU A 340 6.24 -21.33 -1.54
N GLY A 341 7.16 -20.42 -1.19
CA GLY A 341 8.05 -20.56 -0.06
C GLY A 341 7.29 -20.78 1.25
N GLU A 342 6.30 -19.89 1.56
CA GLU A 342 5.45 -20.02 2.77
C GLU A 342 4.70 -21.37 2.80
N ILE A 343 4.12 -21.79 1.66
CA ILE A 343 3.39 -23.06 1.58
C ILE A 343 4.32 -24.25 1.84
N HIS A 344 5.52 -24.23 1.26
CA HIS A 344 6.49 -25.30 1.46
C HIS A 344 7.02 -25.32 2.90
N GLU A 345 7.31 -24.16 3.50
CA GLU A 345 7.74 -24.05 4.88
C GLU A 345 6.67 -24.58 5.85
N LYS A 346 5.40 -24.19 5.66
CA LYS A 346 4.27 -24.68 6.44
C LYS A 346 4.11 -26.22 6.36
N ASN A 347 4.51 -26.81 5.23
CA ASN A 347 4.52 -28.25 5.01
C ASN A 347 5.83 -28.91 5.45
N ASN A 348 6.72 -28.21 6.15
CA ASN A 348 8.05 -28.67 6.58
C ASN A 348 8.97 -29.13 5.43
N LYS A 349 8.75 -28.62 4.21
CA LYS A 349 9.58 -28.87 3.02
C LYS A 349 10.64 -27.77 2.87
N ASN A 350 11.54 -27.68 3.83
CA ASN A 350 12.46 -26.55 3.99
C ASN A 350 13.35 -26.29 2.76
N GLU A 351 13.88 -27.30 2.08
CA GLU A 351 14.70 -27.11 0.88
C GLU A 351 13.89 -26.54 -0.29
N ALA A 352 12.65 -26.98 -0.45
CA ALA A 352 11.76 -26.42 -1.47
C ALA A 352 11.37 -24.97 -1.12
N ALA A 353 11.11 -24.67 0.16
CA ALA A 353 10.85 -23.31 0.62
C ALA A 353 12.05 -22.39 0.33
N LEU A 354 13.27 -22.84 0.67
CA LEU A 354 14.51 -22.11 0.41
C LEU A 354 14.69 -21.80 -1.08
N THR A 355 14.43 -22.80 -1.94
CA THR A 355 14.50 -22.64 -3.40
C THR A 355 13.59 -21.51 -3.87
N HIS A 356 12.37 -21.43 -3.37
CA HIS A 356 11.41 -20.41 -3.76
C HIS A 356 11.73 -19.04 -3.15
N TYR A 357 12.08 -18.95 -1.87
CA TYR A 357 12.45 -17.69 -1.24
C TYR A 357 13.64 -17.02 -1.92
N THR A 358 14.64 -17.77 -2.36
CA THR A 358 15.81 -17.23 -3.08
C THR A 358 15.50 -16.74 -4.50
N GLN A 359 14.36 -17.10 -5.07
CA GLN A 359 13.85 -16.57 -6.35
C GLN A 359 13.09 -15.25 -6.20
N VAL A 360 12.81 -14.79 -4.99
CA VAL A 360 12.21 -13.46 -4.76
C VAL A 360 13.30 -12.40 -4.95
N LYS A 361 13.16 -11.55 -5.98
CA LYS A 361 14.22 -10.59 -6.35
C LYS A 361 13.91 -9.14 -5.99
N GLU A 362 12.64 -8.82 -5.87
CA GLU A 362 12.18 -7.46 -5.62
C GLU A 362 10.78 -7.43 -4.99
N GLY A 363 10.32 -6.24 -4.64
CA GLY A 363 8.99 -6.02 -4.10
C GLY A 363 8.92 -6.15 -2.57
N ARG A 364 7.72 -5.93 -2.04
CA ARG A 364 7.49 -5.86 -0.58
C ARG A 364 7.90 -7.12 0.18
N SER A 365 7.86 -8.28 -0.47
CA SER A 365 8.18 -9.57 0.15
C SER A 365 9.67 -9.93 0.09
N TYR A 366 10.53 -9.09 -0.51
CA TYR A 366 11.95 -9.44 -0.71
C TYR A 366 12.69 -9.69 0.61
N LEU A 367 12.67 -8.71 1.51
CA LEU A 367 13.37 -8.86 2.81
C LEU A 367 12.73 -9.93 3.69
N ALA A 368 11.40 -10.10 3.62
CA ALA A 368 10.72 -11.18 4.32
C ALA A 368 11.16 -12.55 3.79
N ALA A 369 11.25 -12.72 2.46
CA ALA A 369 11.76 -13.94 1.85
C ALA A 369 13.20 -14.26 2.28
N MET A 370 14.07 -13.25 2.32
CA MET A 370 15.44 -13.40 2.79
C MET A 370 15.50 -13.80 4.28
N SER A 371 14.64 -13.18 5.11
CA SER A 371 14.52 -13.53 6.52
C SER A 371 14.08 -14.98 6.72
N HIS A 372 13.06 -15.45 6.01
CA HIS A 372 12.63 -16.85 6.05
C HIS A 372 13.73 -17.81 5.57
N ALA A 373 14.38 -17.49 4.44
CA ALA A 373 15.46 -18.32 3.90
C ALA A 373 16.61 -18.47 4.90
N THR A 374 17.05 -17.38 5.51
CA THR A 374 18.14 -17.39 6.49
C THR A 374 17.74 -18.05 7.81
N ALA A 375 16.49 -17.92 8.25
CA ALA A 375 15.97 -18.64 9.41
C ALA A 375 15.93 -20.16 9.18
N ILE A 376 15.51 -20.63 8.00
CA ILE A 376 15.57 -22.05 7.62
C ILE A 376 17.00 -22.56 7.68
N LEU A 377 17.95 -21.83 7.11
CA LEU A 377 19.36 -22.20 7.11
C LEU A 377 19.94 -22.22 8.53
N GLY A 378 19.70 -21.18 9.32
CA GLY A 378 20.16 -21.08 10.71
C GLY A 378 19.61 -22.20 11.59
N ASN A 379 18.29 -22.47 11.52
CA ASN A 379 17.66 -23.58 12.26
C ASN A 379 18.16 -24.96 11.85
N SER A 380 18.79 -25.05 10.68
CA SER A 380 19.40 -26.30 10.16
C SER A 380 20.91 -26.37 10.45
N GLY A 381 21.51 -25.44 11.20
CA GLY A 381 22.94 -25.38 11.49
C GLY A 381 23.80 -24.98 10.27
N ARG A 382 23.20 -24.28 9.29
CA ARG A 382 23.83 -23.85 8.03
C ARG A 382 24.09 -22.33 8.03
N GLU A 383 24.55 -21.78 9.13
CA GLU A 383 24.72 -20.32 9.35
C GLU A 383 25.66 -19.68 8.31
N LEU A 384 26.72 -20.40 7.91
CA LEU A 384 27.64 -19.89 6.88
C LEU A 384 26.95 -19.73 5.52
N GLU A 385 26.04 -20.62 5.17
CA GLU A 385 25.26 -20.52 3.94
C GLU A 385 24.27 -19.34 4.01
N ALA A 386 23.66 -19.12 5.17
CA ALA A 386 22.80 -17.97 5.39
C ALA A 386 23.56 -16.64 5.20
N LEU A 387 24.75 -16.52 5.79
CA LEU A 387 25.60 -15.34 5.67
C LEU A 387 26.08 -15.13 4.22
N ASN A 388 26.47 -16.19 3.53
CA ASN A 388 26.88 -16.10 2.12
C ASN A 388 25.71 -15.65 1.24
N LEU A 389 24.52 -16.23 1.43
CA LEU A 389 23.31 -15.80 0.71
C LEU A 389 23.03 -14.32 0.89
N ILE A 390 23.07 -13.80 2.14
CA ILE A 390 22.83 -12.39 2.41
C ILE A 390 23.86 -11.51 1.69
N ARG A 391 25.14 -11.86 1.76
CA ARG A 391 26.23 -11.10 1.13
C ARG A 391 26.11 -11.06 -0.38
N GLU A 392 25.84 -12.21 -1.01
CA GLU A 392 25.61 -12.30 -2.46
C GLU A 392 24.42 -11.44 -2.89
N GLN A 393 23.31 -11.49 -2.15
CA GLN A 393 22.15 -10.66 -2.45
C GLN A 393 22.41 -9.17 -2.23
N ARG A 394 23.21 -8.80 -1.21
CA ARG A 394 23.59 -7.41 -0.93
C ARG A 394 24.39 -6.78 -2.07
N GLU A 395 25.19 -7.55 -2.79
CA GLU A 395 25.89 -7.09 -4.00
C GLU A 395 24.95 -6.73 -5.16
N GLN A 396 23.75 -7.32 -5.19
CA GLN A 396 22.81 -7.20 -6.31
C GLN A 396 21.74 -6.13 -6.09
N VAL A 397 21.54 -5.65 -4.86
CA VAL A 397 20.47 -4.70 -4.50
C VAL A 397 21.05 -3.38 -3.96
N GLN A 398 20.22 -2.33 -3.98
CA GLN A 398 20.58 -0.99 -3.51
C GLN A 398 19.51 -0.42 -2.57
N GLY A 399 19.80 0.72 -1.94
CA GLY A 399 18.87 1.47 -1.11
C GLY A 399 18.36 0.66 0.08
N SER A 400 17.06 0.75 0.34
CA SER A 400 16.42 0.13 1.52
C SER A 400 16.52 -1.40 1.57
N TYR A 401 16.66 -2.07 0.44
CA TYR A 401 16.91 -3.52 0.43
C TYR A 401 18.30 -3.86 0.93
N ARG A 402 19.32 -3.14 0.46
CA ARG A 402 20.71 -3.32 0.88
C ARG A 402 20.88 -3.00 2.37
N GLU A 403 20.28 -1.90 2.82
CA GLU A 403 20.19 -1.55 4.25
C GLU A 403 19.57 -2.68 5.08
N GLY A 404 18.42 -3.22 4.64
CA GLY A 404 17.77 -4.34 5.32
C GLY A 404 18.60 -5.62 5.39
N LEU A 405 19.45 -5.86 4.39
CA LEU A 405 20.35 -7.03 4.40
C LEU A 405 21.52 -6.89 5.38
N TYR A 406 22.02 -5.67 5.66
CA TYR A 406 22.97 -5.45 6.75
C TYR A 406 22.34 -5.80 8.11
N MET A 407 21.08 -5.38 8.33
CA MET A 407 20.36 -5.73 9.55
C MET A 407 20.18 -7.25 9.68
N LEU A 408 19.75 -7.90 8.60
CA LEU A 408 19.54 -9.35 8.58
C LEU A 408 20.83 -10.14 8.83
N GLU A 409 21.95 -9.70 8.25
CA GLU A 409 23.26 -10.32 8.50
C GLU A 409 23.67 -10.20 9.97
N SER A 410 23.46 -9.02 10.55
CA SER A 410 23.70 -8.78 11.97
C SER A 410 22.84 -9.69 12.85
N ASP A 411 21.54 -9.84 12.52
CA ASP A 411 20.62 -10.69 13.29
C ASP A 411 21.03 -12.17 13.24
N VAL A 412 21.43 -12.67 12.07
CA VAL A 412 21.94 -14.05 11.93
C VAL A 412 23.18 -14.26 12.79
N MET A 413 24.16 -13.34 12.75
CA MET A 413 25.36 -13.40 13.56
C MET A 413 25.07 -13.31 15.06
N ALA A 414 24.17 -12.41 15.46
CA ALA A 414 23.79 -12.23 16.85
C ALA A 414 23.11 -13.49 17.41
N THR A 415 22.26 -14.14 16.61
CA THR A 415 21.61 -15.40 16.95
C THR A 415 22.61 -16.54 17.12
N ALA A 416 23.66 -16.54 16.29
CA ALA A 416 24.79 -17.48 16.41
C ALA A 416 25.79 -17.12 17.54
N GLY A 417 25.47 -16.14 18.39
CA GLY A 417 26.32 -15.69 19.52
C GLY A 417 27.50 -14.81 19.11
N GLN A 418 27.63 -14.43 17.85
CA GLN A 418 28.73 -13.63 17.31
C GLN A 418 28.45 -12.11 17.44
N MET A 419 28.12 -11.66 18.66
CA MET A 419 27.65 -10.27 18.92
C MET A 419 28.59 -9.17 18.43
N LYS A 420 29.94 -9.37 18.58
CA LYS A 420 30.90 -8.38 18.10
C LYS A 420 30.92 -8.26 16.58
N ALA A 421 30.88 -9.40 15.88
CA ALA A 421 30.83 -9.42 14.42
C ALA A 421 29.52 -8.80 13.90
N ALA A 422 28.40 -9.07 14.56
CA ALA A 422 27.11 -8.43 14.28
C ALA A 422 27.20 -6.88 14.36
N GLY A 423 27.85 -6.36 15.40
CA GLY A 423 28.09 -4.92 15.56
C GLY A 423 28.96 -4.30 14.47
N HIS A 424 29.98 -5.04 13.99
CA HIS A 424 30.82 -4.59 12.86
C HIS A 424 29.98 -4.50 11.57
N VAL A 425 29.17 -5.50 11.27
CA VAL A 425 28.28 -5.48 10.08
C VAL A 425 27.35 -4.26 10.09
N LEU A 426 26.76 -3.92 11.25
CA LEU A 426 25.93 -2.72 11.34
C LEU A 426 26.77 -1.43 11.19
N SER A 427 28.03 -1.45 11.63
CA SER A 427 28.92 -0.31 11.43
C SER A 427 29.30 -0.13 9.96
N ASP A 428 29.59 -1.24 9.24
CA ASP A 428 29.83 -1.22 7.79
C ASP A 428 28.58 -0.68 7.05
N GLY A 429 27.38 -1.09 7.49
CA GLY A 429 26.12 -0.55 6.96
C GLY A 429 25.97 0.94 7.20
N LEU A 430 26.41 1.45 8.36
CA LEU A 430 26.37 2.88 8.70
C LEU A 430 27.45 3.71 7.98
N GLU A 431 28.54 3.11 7.50
CA GLU A 431 29.45 3.78 6.57
C GLU A 431 28.78 4.09 5.23
N GLU A 432 27.90 3.18 4.76
CA GLU A 432 27.16 3.37 3.52
C GLU A 432 25.87 4.20 3.70
N PHE A 433 25.19 4.04 4.85
CA PHE A 433 23.91 4.71 5.20
C PHE A 433 24.04 5.45 6.54
N PRO A 434 24.81 6.56 6.63
CA PRO A 434 25.16 7.20 7.92
C PRO A 434 23.95 7.76 8.68
N ASP A 435 22.89 8.15 7.99
CA ASP A 435 21.66 8.70 8.58
C ASP A 435 20.55 7.65 8.77
N SER A 436 20.86 6.37 8.63
CA SER A 436 19.88 5.30 8.81
C SER A 436 19.51 5.13 10.28
N THR A 437 18.34 5.65 10.65
CA THR A 437 17.78 5.45 12.00
C THR A 437 17.53 3.96 12.32
N ARG A 438 17.32 3.13 11.31
CA ARG A 438 17.10 1.68 11.47
C ARG A 438 18.40 0.97 11.86
N LEU A 439 19.50 1.22 11.15
CA LEU A 439 20.81 0.63 11.47
C LEU A 439 21.33 1.12 12.81
N LEU A 440 21.20 2.43 13.09
CA LEU A 440 21.54 3.01 14.39
C LEU A 440 20.77 2.35 15.53
N TYR A 441 19.46 2.17 15.36
CA TYR A 441 18.62 1.50 16.37
C TYR A 441 19.05 0.05 16.58
N SER A 442 19.24 -0.71 15.50
CA SER A 442 19.68 -2.10 15.58
C SER A 442 21.03 -2.22 16.29
N ARG A 443 21.99 -1.31 16.01
CA ARG A 443 23.30 -1.31 16.66
C ARG A 443 23.19 -0.91 18.13
N ALA A 444 22.37 0.06 18.46
CA ALA A 444 22.11 0.46 19.85
C ALA A 444 21.53 -0.70 20.68
N MET A 445 20.55 -1.44 20.12
CA MET A 445 19.98 -2.61 20.79
C MET A 445 21.01 -3.72 21.00
N LEU A 446 21.86 -3.95 20.00
CA LEU A 446 22.97 -4.89 20.12
C LEU A 446 23.98 -4.44 21.20
N TYR A 447 24.33 -3.17 21.25
CA TYR A 447 25.24 -2.60 22.26
C TYR A 447 24.66 -2.72 23.68
N THR A 448 23.36 -2.50 23.85
CA THR A 448 22.69 -2.73 25.14
C THR A 448 22.79 -4.21 25.58
N ARG A 449 22.64 -5.16 24.65
CA ARG A 449 22.77 -6.61 24.93
C ARG A 449 24.17 -7.03 25.38
N ILE A 450 25.22 -6.35 24.90
CA ILE A 450 26.61 -6.61 25.30
C ILE A 450 27.12 -5.66 26.37
N ASP A 451 26.23 -4.91 27.01
CA ASP A 451 26.51 -3.95 28.09
C ASP A 451 27.44 -2.78 27.66
N TYR A 452 27.49 -2.46 26.36
CA TYR A 452 28.19 -1.28 25.84
C TYR A 452 27.26 -0.05 25.80
N ILE A 453 26.89 0.42 27.00
CA ILE A 453 25.84 1.44 27.20
C ILE A 453 26.21 2.78 26.53
N THR A 454 27.50 3.18 26.57
CA THR A 454 27.93 4.42 25.94
C THR A 454 27.72 4.43 24.43
N GLY A 455 27.97 3.31 23.76
CA GLY A 455 27.72 3.17 22.32
C GLY A 455 26.23 3.19 22.00
N ALA A 456 25.41 2.48 22.79
CA ALA A 456 23.96 2.51 22.64
C ALA A 456 23.39 3.93 22.79
N GLU A 457 23.85 4.66 23.81
CA GLU A 457 23.43 6.05 24.04
C GLU A 457 23.84 6.98 22.89
N GLN A 458 25.03 6.82 22.32
CA GLN A 458 25.49 7.61 21.18
C GLN A 458 24.59 7.40 19.94
N ASP A 459 24.30 6.16 19.60
CA ASP A 459 23.45 5.83 18.45
C ASP A 459 22.03 6.33 18.65
N LEU A 460 21.43 6.11 19.82
CA LEU A 460 20.08 6.59 20.12
C LEU A 460 19.97 8.12 20.13
N LYS A 461 20.98 8.83 20.65
CA LYS A 461 21.03 10.29 20.58
C LYS A 461 21.20 10.80 19.15
N LEU A 462 21.93 10.09 18.31
CA LEU A 462 22.03 10.43 16.89
C LEU A 462 20.68 10.29 16.20
N ILE A 463 19.92 9.21 16.47
CA ILE A 463 18.55 9.07 15.98
C ILE A 463 17.69 10.26 16.41
N LEU A 464 17.78 10.68 17.66
CA LEU A 464 17.01 11.81 18.18
C LEU A 464 17.45 13.17 17.62
N THR A 465 18.67 13.27 17.09
CA THR A 465 19.13 14.44 16.33
C THR A 465 18.49 14.47 14.94
N LEU A 466 18.38 13.32 14.28
CA LEU A 466 17.77 13.17 12.95
C LEU A 466 16.23 13.22 13.00
N ALA A 467 15.66 12.63 14.03
CA ALA A 467 14.21 12.50 14.23
C ALA A 467 13.86 12.74 15.73
N PRO A 468 13.68 13.99 16.16
CA PRO A 468 13.49 14.35 17.58
C PRO A 468 12.26 13.73 18.26
N ASP A 469 11.26 13.33 17.48
CA ASP A 469 10.01 12.73 17.95
C ASP A 469 9.93 11.22 17.66
N ASN A 470 11.07 10.57 17.46
CA ASN A 470 11.13 9.12 17.34
C ASN A 470 10.84 8.46 18.71
N ALA A 471 9.59 8.04 18.92
CA ALA A 471 9.12 7.48 20.19
C ALA A 471 9.91 6.21 20.58
N ALA A 472 10.25 5.35 19.61
CA ALA A 472 11.01 4.13 19.88
C ALA A 472 12.43 4.45 20.39
N ALA A 473 13.12 5.41 19.78
CA ALA A 473 14.44 5.82 20.22
C ALA A 473 14.41 6.52 21.58
N LEU A 474 13.39 7.38 21.83
CA LEU A 474 13.17 8.01 23.14
C LEU A 474 12.95 6.96 24.22
N ASN A 475 12.08 5.97 23.95
CA ASN A 475 11.80 4.89 24.89
C ASN A 475 13.04 4.03 25.15
N ALA A 476 13.74 3.61 24.09
CA ALA A 476 14.93 2.79 24.21
C ALA A 476 16.07 3.50 24.98
N LEU A 477 16.29 4.77 24.72
CA LEU A 477 17.28 5.57 25.45
C LEU A 477 16.90 5.72 26.92
N GLY A 478 15.65 6.12 27.17
CA GLY A 478 15.15 6.31 28.52
C GLY A 478 15.19 5.02 29.34
N TYR A 479 14.72 3.91 28.77
CA TYR A 479 14.76 2.60 29.41
C TYR A 479 16.21 2.14 29.71
N THR A 480 17.11 2.27 28.72
CA THR A 480 18.52 1.91 28.90
C THR A 480 19.16 2.71 30.06
N LEU A 481 18.88 4.02 30.14
CA LEU A 481 19.36 4.84 31.23
C LEU A 481 18.73 4.47 32.58
N ALA A 482 17.44 4.18 32.62
CA ALA A 482 16.73 3.77 33.83
C ALA A 482 17.19 2.41 34.37
N ASP A 483 17.46 1.46 33.46
CA ASP A 483 17.86 0.09 33.84
C ASP A 483 19.35 -0.03 34.16
N ARG A 484 20.22 0.67 33.42
CA ARG A 484 21.67 0.45 33.45
C ARG A 484 22.46 1.57 34.13
N THR A 485 21.81 2.65 34.56
CA THR A 485 22.49 3.80 35.18
C THR A 485 21.68 4.38 36.35
N GLU A 486 22.28 5.35 37.07
CA GLU A 486 21.59 6.15 38.10
C GLU A 486 21.06 7.50 37.55
N ARG A 487 21.03 7.69 36.22
CA ARG A 487 20.58 8.93 35.56
C ARG A 487 19.05 8.95 35.41
N LEU A 488 18.33 8.75 36.52
CA LEU A 488 16.89 8.53 36.52
C LEU A 488 16.07 9.73 36.06
N ASP A 489 16.50 10.95 36.39
CA ASP A 489 15.77 12.16 35.92
C ASP A 489 15.89 12.37 34.42
N GLU A 490 17.05 12.08 33.84
CA GLU A 490 17.25 12.12 32.38
C GLU A 490 16.44 11.01 31.70
N ALA A 491 16.46 9.80 32.24
CA ALA A 491 15.65 8.68 31.76
C ALA A 491 14.16 9.03 31.74
N TYR A 492 13.68 9.64 32.82
CA TYR A 492 12.27 10.05 32.93
C TYR A 492 11.87 11.07 31.88
N ILE A 493 12.75 12.02 31.53
CA ILE A 493 12.46 12.99 30.47
C ILE A 493 12.22 12.29 29.13
N TYR A 494 13.08 11.34 28.75
CA TYR A 494 12.94 10.60 27.50
C TYR A 494 11.71 9.70 27.47
N ILE A 495 11.48 8.90 28.54
CA ILE A 495 10.31 8.00 28.64
C ILE A 495 9.01 8.81 28.66
N SER A 496 8.95 9.91 29.42
CA SER A 496 7.77 10.78 29.46
C SER A 496 7.45 11.41 28.08
N LYS A 497 8.48 11.74 27.30
CA LYS A 497 8.27 12.24 25.93
C LYS A 497 7.75 11.11 25.03
N ALA A 498 8.30 9.90 25.11
CA ALA A 498 7.81 8.74 24.37
C ALA A 498 6.35 8.43 24.72
N PHE A 499 6.01 8.43 26.02
CA PHE A 499 4.66 8.18 26.51
C PHE A 499 3.62 9.21 26.01
N LYS A 500 4.02 10.48 25.86
CA LYS A 500 3.14 11.50 25.26
C LYS A 500 2.90 11.28 23.78
N LEU A 501 3.88 10.73 23.05
CA LEU A 501 3.76 10.46 21.62
C LEU A 501 2.97 9.17 21.33
N THR A 502 3.14 8.14 22.18
CA THR A 502 2.53 6.81 22.02
C THR A 502 1.98 6.30 23.35
N PRO A 503 0.89 6.92 23.90
CA PRO A 503 0.38 6.60 25.23
C PRO A 503 -0.23 5.19 25.36
N ASP A 504 -0.58 4.56 24.25
CA ASP A 504 -1.19 3.23 24.21
C ASP A 504 -0.18 2.12 23.86
N ASP A 505 1.11 2.44 23.67
CA ASP A 505 2.15 1.45 23.38
C ASP A 505 2.54 0.69 24.67
N PRO A 506 2.30 -0.64 24.75
CA PRO A 506 2.59 -1.41 25.96
C PRO A 506 4.05 -1.37 26.39
N ALA A 507 5.01 -1.31 25.46
CA ALA A 507 6.43 -1.23 25.78
C ALA A 507 6.81 0.13 26.38
N VAL A 508 6.16 1.21 25.94
CA VAL A 508 6.35 2.56 26.50
C VAL A 508 5.68 2.67 27.87
N ILE A 509 4.50 2.07 28.05
CA ILE A 509 3.81 2.01 29.34
C ILE A 509 4.63 1.20 30.35
N ASP A 510 5.22 0.06 29.96
CA ASP A 510 6.13 -0.73 30.79
C ASP A 510 7.34 0.08 31.22
N SER A 511 8.00 0.76 30.28
CA SER A 511 9.15 1.64 30.57
C SER A 511 8.77 2.77 31.54
N MET A 512 7.55 3.34 31.43
CA MET A 512 7.05 4.33 32.38
C MET A 512 6.88 3.72 33.76
N GLY A 513 6.31 2.55 33.86
CA GLY A 513 6.19 1.83 35.12
C GLY A 513 7.55 1.49 35.74
N TRP A 514 8.52 1.08 34.91
CA TRP A 514 9.88 0.77 35.37
C TRP A 514 10.61 2.01 35.89
N ILE A 515 10.56 3.13 35.19
CA ILE A 515 11.22 4.36 35.67
C ILE A 515 10.56 4.91 36.94
N GLU A 516 9.23 4.81 37.09
CA GLU A 516 8.55 5.21 38.32
C GLU A 516 8.97 4.32 39.50
N PHE A 517 9.12 3.02 39.29
CA PHE A 517 9.69 2.11 40.30
C PHE A 517 11.11 2.54 40.72
N ARG A 518 12.00 2.78 39.73
CA ARG A 518 13.39 3.20 40.01
C ARG A 518 13.47 4.55 40.74
N ARG A 519 12.48 5.40 40.59
CA ARG A 519 12.34 6.68 41.31
C ARG A 519 11.67 6.56 42.66
N GLY A 520 11.16 5.39 43.03
CA GLY A 520 10.49 5.11 44.29
C GLY A 520 8.99 5.39 44.31
N ASN A 521 8.37 5.68 43.18
CA ASN A 521 6.94 5.96 42.99
C ASN A 521 6.21 4.64 42.74
N TYR A 522 6.12 3.80 43.78
CA TYR A 522 5.66 2.41 43.64
C TYR A 522 4.20 2.25 43.21
N ASN A 523 3.31 3.16 43.60
CA ASN A 523 1.90 3.09 43.22
C ASN A 523 1.70 3.33 41.72
N GLU A 524 2.31 4.37 41.23
CA GLU A 524 2.32 4.75 39.79
C GLU A 524 2.98 3.65 38.95
N ALA A 525 4.07 3.07 39.46
CA ALA A 525 4.75 1.95 38.82
C ALA A 525 3.82 0.73 38.66
N ILE A 526 3.11 0.34 39.72
CA ILE A 526 2.18 -0.80 39.68
C ILE A 526 1.01 -0.51 38.72
N GLU A 527 0.50 0.73 38.68
CA GLU A 527 -0.60 1.10 37.79
C GLU A 527 -0.19 0.94 36.33
N HIS A 528 0.94 1.54 35.92
CA HIS A 528 1.46 1.45 34.56
C HIS A 528 1.81 0.00 34.16
N LEU A 529 2.49 -0.75 35.02
CA LEU A 529 2.88 -2.13 34.73
C LEU A 529 1.66 -3.07 34.61
N ARG A 530 0.61 -2.86 35.37
CA ARG A 530 -0.65 -3.59 35.21
C ARG A 530 -1.36 -3.23 33.91
N GLN A 531 -1.35 -1.95 33.53
CA GLN A 531 -1.88 -1.51 32.25
C GLN A 531 -1.13 -2.18 31.10
N ALA A 532 0.21 -2.13 31.12
CA ALA A 532 1.06 -2.79 30.12
C ALA A 532 0.78 -4.29 30.02
N MET A 533 0.75 -4.99 31.18
CA MET A 533 0.50 -6.44 31.24
C MET A 533 -0.90 -6.83 30.76
N THR A 534 -1.88 -5.92 30.91
CA THR A 534 -3.26 -6.13 30.42
C THR A 534 -3.33 -5.93 28.90
N ALA A 535 -2.64 -4.91 28.38
CA ALA A 535 -2.62 -4.60 26.96
C ALA A 535 -1.82 -5.64 26.15
N MET A 536 -0.69 -6.08 26.67
CA MET A 536 0.18 -7.08 26.04
C MET A 536 0.83 -7.96 27.11
N PRO A 537 0.27 -9.13 27.41
CA PRO A 537 0.91 -10.08 28.30
C PRO A 537 2.28 -10.52 27.76
N ASP A 538 3.35 -10.14 28.46
CA ASP A 538 4.73 -10.42 28.09
C ASP A 538 5.59 -10.81 29.29
N HIS A 539 6.67 -11.56 29.07
CA HIS A 539 7.54 -12.07 30.15
C HIS A 539 8.42 -10.98 30.76
N GLU A 540 8.80 -9.94 30.02
CA GLU A 540 9.59 -8.82 30.54
C GLU A 540 8.71 -7.92 31.40
N ILE A 541 7.49 -7.60 30.94
CA ILE A 541 6.50 -6.86 31.72
C ILE A 541 6.15 -7.65 33.00
N ALA A 542 6.03 -8.96 32.90
CA ALA A 542 5.80 -9.82 34.07
C ALA A 542 6.98 -9.80 35.06
N ALA A 543 8.23 -9.71 34.56
CA ALA A 543 9.40 -9.56 35.41
C ALA A 543 9.35 -8.25 36.20
N HIS A 544 9.09 -7.14 35.52
CA HIS A 544 9.01 -5.80 36.13
C HIS A 544 7.85 -5.71 37.14
N LEU A 545 6.64 -6.08 36.75
CA LEU A 545 5.47 -6.03 37.63
C LEU A 545 5.65 -6.94 38.88
N GLY A 546 6.16 -8.13 38.64
CA GLY A 546 6.43 -9.08 39.73
C GLY A 546 7.46 -8.53 40.71
N GLU A 547 8.52 -7.89 40.24
CA GLU A 547 9.54 -7.26 41.08
C GLU A 547 8.97 -6.12 41.92
N VAL A 548 8.23 -5.19 41.28
CA VAL A 548 7.62 -4.07 42.01
C VAL A 548 6.64 -4.57 43.07
N LEU A 549 5.79 -5.54 42.75
CA LEU A 549 4.88 -6.17 43.72
C LEU A 549 5.62 -6.85 44.88
N TRP A 550 6.71 -7.54 44.57
CA TRP A 550 7.53 -8.19 45.61
C TRP A 550 8.13 -7.18 46.58
N VAL A 551 8.77 -6.15 46.08
CA VAL A 551 9.41 -5.09 46.89
C VAL A 551 8.38 -4.33 47.75
N THR A 552 7.14 -4.21 47.26
CA THR A 552 6.05 -3.52 47.99
C THR A 552 5.25 -4.46 48.92
N GLY A 553 5.66 -5.72 49.10
CA GLY A 553 5.04 -6.67 50.00
C GLY A 553 3.89 -7.50 49.43
N GLY A 554 3.60 -7.38 48.13
CA GLY A 554 2.60 -8.17 47.42
C GLY A 554 3.10 -9.54 46.95
N GLU A 555 3.84 -10.28 47.79
CA GLU A 555 4.56 -11.51 47.41
C GLU A 555 3.71 -12.58 46.71
N ALA A 556 2.48 -12.79 47.19
CA ALA A 556 1.60 -13.81 46.58
C ALA A 556 1.17 -13.47 45.17
N GLU A 557 0.97 -12.19 44.88
CA GLU A 557 0.64 -11.70 43.52
C GLU A 557 1.87 -11.72 42.64
N ALA A 558 3.02 -11.28 43.13
CA ALA A 558 4.28 -11.32 42.42
C ALA A 558 4.60 -12.73 41.87
N ARG A 559 4.46 -13.76 42.71
CA ARG A 559 4.67 -15.16 42.29
C ARG A 559 3.73 -15.57 41.15
N LYS A 560 2.45 -15.15 41.21
CA LYS A 560 1.47 -15.45 40.16
C LYS A 560 1.86 -14.77 38.83
N ILE A 561 2.28 -13.52 38.89
CA ILE A 561 2.71 -12.75 37.69
C ILE A 561 3.95 -13.40 37.06
N TRP A 562 4.98 -13.73 37.83
CA TRP A 562 6.15 -14.44 37.31
C TRP A 562 5.81 -15.82 36.73
N GLN A 563 4.91 -16.58 37.37
CA GLN A 563 4.42 -17.85 36.82
C GLN A 563 3.65 -17.65 35.50
N GLN A 564 2.89 -16.57 35.35
CA GLN A 564 2.25 -16.21 34.06
C GLN A 564 3.30 -15.91 33.00
N GLY A 565 4.30 -15.09 33.30
CA GLY A 565 5.41 -14.78 32.39
C GLY A 565 6.19 -16.03 31.96
N LEU A 566 6.46 -16.96 32.88
CA LEU A 566 7.12 -18.25 32.58
C LEU A 566 6.25 -19.20 31.76
N LYS A 567 4.91 -19.11 31.85
CA LYS A 567 4.03 -19.84 30.92
C LYS A 567 4.10 -19.31 29.50
N LEU A 568 4.28 -18.00 29.32
CA LEU A 568 4.47 -17.38 28.02
C LEU A 568 5.86 -17.70 27.45
N THR A 569 6.89 -17.56 28.28
CA THR A 569 8.29 -17.79 27.88
C THR A 569 9.00 -18.63 28.95
N PRO A 570 8.97 -20.00 28.84
CA PRO A 570 9.52 -20.89 29.86
C PRO A 570 11.01 -20.71 30.12
N GLN A 571 11.75 -20.15 29.16
CA GLN A 571 13.20 -19.92 29.27
C GLN A 571 13.55 -18.44 29.51
N SER A 572 12.61 -17.61 29.99
CA SER A 572 12.85 -16.18 30.27
C SER A 572 14.06 -15.99 31.18
N SER A 573 15.13 -15.40 30.66
CA SER A 573 16.32 -15.03 31.43
C SER A 573 16.00 -13.89 32.42
N VAL A 574 15.18 -12.90 31.95
CA VAL A 574 14.82 -11.72 32.74
C VAL A 574 14.10 -12.11 34.05
N ILE A 575 13.10 -13.00 33.97
CA ILE A 575 12.41 -13.47 35.16
C ILE A 575 13.38 -14.24 36.08
N ARG A 576 14.23 -15.12 35.50
CA ARG A 576 15.20 -15.89 36.31
C ARG A 576 16.21 -14.99 37.02
N GLU A 577 16.80 -14.05 36.31
CA GLU A 577 17.74 -13.07 36.88
C GLU A 577 17.08 -12.24 37.99
N THR A 578 15.82 -11.84 37.80
CA THR A 578 15.04 -11.14 38.84
C THR A 578 14.82 -12.01 40.05
N LEU A 579 14.39 -13.27 39.87
CA LEU A 579 14.19 -14.22 40.98
C LEU A 579 15.50 -14.52 41.75
N ASP A 580 16.60 -14.73 41.02
CA ASP A 580 17.91 -14.98 41.59
C ASP A 580 18.41 -13.77 42.43
N ARG A 581 18.26 -12.56 41.90
CA ARG A 581 18.62 -11.32 42.59
C ARG A 581 17.80 -11.09 43.86
N LEU A 582 16.50 -11.40 43.81
CA LEU A 582 15.59 -11.27 44.94
C LEU A 582 15.61 -12.49 45.86
N LYS A 583 16.33 -13.56 45.50
CA LYS A 583 16.41 -14.84 46.24
C LYS A 583 15.04 -15.48 46.43
N VAL A 584 14.24 -15.49 45.39
CA VAL A 584 12.88 -16.04 45.37
C VAL A 584 12.86 -17.40 44.69
N GLU A 585 12.32 -18.41 45.36
CA GLU A 585 12.00 -19.69 44.71
C GLU A 585 10.51 -19.72 44.36
N LEU A 586 10.21 -20.04 43.10
CA LEU A 586 8.84 -20.29 42.64
C LEU A 586 8.54 -21.77 42.85
N ASN A 587 7.66 -22.09 43.82
CA ASN A 587 7.17 -23.45 44.09
C ASN A 587 6.20 -23.90 42.99
#